data_253532d555ba693ca9015165d4aca97a
#
_entry.id   253532d555ba693ca9015165d4aca97a
#
_cell.length_a   1.000
_cell.length_b   1.000
_cell.length_c   1.000
_cell.angle_alpha   90.00
_cell.angle_beta   90.00
_cell.angle_gamma   90.00
#
_symmetry.space_group_name_H-M   'P 1'
#
loop_
_entity.id
_entity.type
_entity.pdbx_description
1 polymer ?
#
loop_
_entity_poly.entity_id
_entity_poly.type
_entity_poly.pdbx_seq_one_letter_code
_entity_poly.pdbx_strand_id
1 'polypeptide(L)'
;MTAIAEHEELEEGFSLSVLDTGSGAKMADKILCACGERFLQKKIFSSIFLTGKGFARTDWAPEFMKQICNRRRVFVETAIFAKGAAMKAEDYLNESGSGSFVCLCEGKLKSTVSLEVMKRDTKTEISLASAGESWYEARSVVEVIPDGEREITFTITPQQEPKKKRQVKVALDGFPERPNKTTKIRVAV
;
A
#
# COMPACT_ATOMS: atom_id res chain seq x y z
N MET A 1 7.59 3.39 1.94
CA MET A 1 6.74 4.50 2.42
C MET A 1 5.34 3.95 2.59
N THR A 2 4.76 4.05 3.78
CA THR A 2 3.41 3.54 4.06
C THR A 2 2.42 4.70 3.94
N ALA A 3 1.38 4.53 3.12
CA ALA A 3 0.30 5.50 3.06
C ALA A 3 -0.57 5.37 4.33
N ILE A 4 -0.78 6.46 5.01
CA ILE A 4 -1.71 6.56 6.15
C ILE A 4 -2.91 7.35 5.67
N ALA A 5 -4.10 6.78 5.77
CA ALA A 5 -5.34 7.49 5.52
C ALA A 5 -5.85 8.07 6.83
N GLU A 6 -5.96 9.38 6.88
CA GLU A 6 -6.66 10.13 7.93
C GLU A 6 -7.86 10.81 7.26
N HIS A 7 -9.02 10.74 7.85
CA HIS A 7 -10.22 11.42 7.35
C HIS A 7 -10.94 12.13 8.47
N GLU A 8 -11.64 13.17 8.12
CA GLU A 8 -12.53 13.92 9.01
C GLU A 8 -13.82 14.17 8.25
N GLU A 9 -14.93 13.77 8.84
CA GLU A 9 -16.26 14.06 8.30
C GLU A 9 -16.64 15.49 8.69
N LEU A 10 -16.96 16.30 7.68
CA LEU A 10 -17.51 17.61 7.87
C LEU A 10 -19.04 17.48 7.98
N GLU A 11 -19.66 18.29 8.87
CA GLU A 11 -21.10 18.23 9.12
C GLU A 11 -21.93 18.33 7.84
N GLU A 12 -23.13 17.73 7.84
CA GLU A 12 -24.04 17.60 6.70
C GLU A 12 -24.40 18.91 5.98
N GLY A 13 -24.20 20.07 6.63
CA GLY A 13 -24.41 21.39 6.04
C GLY A 13 -23.37 21.84 5.00
N PHE A 14 -22.35 21.04 4.72
CA PHE A 14 -21.24 21.42 3.83
C PHE A 14 -21.52 21.01 2.37
N SER A 15 -22.59 21.55 1.79
CA SER A 15 -22.91 21.30 0.38
C SER A 15 -22.20 22.28 -0.56
N LEU A 16 -21.98 21.87 -1.82
CA LEU A 16 -21.36 22.72 -2.84
C LEU A 16 -22.12 24.05 -3.04
N SER A 17 -23.44 24.06 -2.87
CA SER A 17 -24.28 25.27 -2.98
C SER A 17 -23.97 26.31 -1.92
N VAL A 18 -23.45 25.91 -0.75
CA VAL A 18 -23.04 26.81 0.32
C VAL A 18 -21.83 27.64 -0.10
N LEU A 19 -20.96 27.09 -0.95
CA LEU A 19 -19.76 27.77 -1.45
C LEU A 19 -20.08 28.91 -2.42
N ASP A 20 -21.26 28.93 -2.99
CA ASP A 20 -21.71 29.99 -3.90
C ASP A 20 -22.27 31.21 -3.10
N THR A 21 -22.46 31.07 -1.79
CA THR A 21 -22.89 32.17 -0.94
C THR A 21 -21.69 32.79 -0.22
N GLY A 22 -21.63 34.13 -0.15
CA GLY A 22 -20.48 34.81 0.44
C GLY A 22 -20.27 34.55 1.94
N SER A 23 -21.32 34.28 2.68
CA SER A 23 -21.25 33.91 4.12
C SER A 23 -20.88 32.43 4.29
N GLY A 24 -21.47 31.55 3.49
CA GLY A 24 -21.19 30.12 3.53
C GLY A 24 -19.75 29.82 3.11
N ALA A 25 -19.26 30.44 2.06
CA ALA A 25 -17.86 30.30 1.62
C ALA A 25 -16.89 30.73 2.73
N LYS A 26 -17.12 31.86 3.41
CA LYS A 26 -16.29 32.30 4.53
C LYS A 26 -16.30 31.32 5.71
N MET A 27 -17.45 30.72 6.01
CA MET A 27 -17.56 29.72 7.07
C MET A 27 -16.81 28.43 6.67
N ALA A 28 -17.00 27.99 5.44
CA ALA A 28 -16.33 26.84 4.88
C ALA A 28 -14.81 27.01 4.89
N ASP A 29 -14.30 28.17 4.50
CA ASP A 29 -12.88 28.50 4.54
C ASP A 29 -12.29 28.37 5.95
N LYS A 30 -12.98 28.90 6.96
CA LYS A 30 -12.56 28.78 8.36
C LYS A 30 -12.54 27.33 8.85
N ILE A 31 -13.56 26.54 8.49
CA ILE A 31 -13.61 25.11 8.84
C ILE A 31 -12.44 24.37 8.23
N LEU A 32 -12.15 24.62 6.93
CA LEU A 32 -11.01 24.02 6.26
C LEU A 32 -9.68 24.45 6.86
N CYS A 33 -9.55 25.72 7.29
CA CYS A 33 -8.35 26.16 8.00
C CYS A 33 -8.12 25.36 9.28
N ALA A 34 -9.18 25.17 10.08
CA ALA A 34 -9.10 24.37 11.31
C ALA A 34 -8.76 22.89 11.03
N CYS A 35 -9.35 22.28 10.00
CA CYS A 35 -9.00 20.94 9.55
C CYS A 35 -7.54 20.90 9.07
N GLY A 36 -7.13 21.86 8.25
CA GLY A 36 -5.76 21.96 7.75
C GLY A 36 -4.72 22.07 8.87
N GLU A 37 -5.00 22.81 9.93
CA GLU A 37 -4.14 22.86 11.12
C GLU A 37 -3.95 21.49 11.75
N ARG A 38 -5.02 20.76 11.96
CA ARG A 38 -4.96 19.41 12.57
C ARG A 38 -4.14 18.43 11.71
N PHE A 39 -4.41 18.38 10.40
CA PHE A 39 -3.71 17.48 9.50
C PHE A 39 -2.23 17.84 9.28
N LEU A 40 -1.91 19.12 9.24
CA LEU A 40 -0.55 19.59 8.95
C LEU A 40 0.32 19.74 10.19
N GLN A 41 -0.27 19.72 11.40
CA GLN A 41 0.44 19.93 12.64
C GLN A 41 1.55 18.87 12.85
N LYS A 42 2.75 19.35 13.14
CA LYS A 42 3.94 18.49 13.41
C LYS A 42 4.32 17.54 12.26
N LYS A 43 3.80 17.74 11.07
CA LYS A 43 4.12 16.95 9.88
C LYS A 43 4.79 17.80 8.81
N ILE A 44 5.75 17.23 8.10
CA ILE A 44 6.41 17.89 6.98
C ILE A 44 5.86 17.32 5.68
N PHE A 45 5.26 18.20 4.89
CA PHE A 45 4.72 17.87 3.57
C PHE A 45 5.47 18.64 2.49
N SER A 46 5.98 17.96 1.48
CA SER A 46 6.61 18.60 0.31
C SER A 46 5.57 19.08 -0.70
N SER A 47 4.43 18.39 -0.77
CA SER A 47 3.38 18.68 -1.74
C SER A 47 2.01 18.33 -1.17
N ILE A 48 1.00 19.10 -1.58
CA ILE A 48 -0.40 18.89 -1.24
C ILE A 48 -1.19 18.85 -2.55
N PHE A 49 -2.05 17.87 -2.69
CA PHE A 49 -2.97 17.78 -3.82
C PHE A 49 -4.40 18.00 -3.32
N LEU A 50 -5.08 18.98 -3.89
CA LEU A 50 -6.48 19.24 -3.68
C LEU A 50 -7.27 18.58 -4.81
N THR A 51 -8.29 17.80 -4.47
CA THR A 51 -9.14 17.12 -5.43
C THR A 51 -10.60 17.20 -5.02
N GLY A 52 -11.49 16.87 -5.94
CA GLY A 52 -12.93 16.90 -5.74
C GLY A 52 -13.59 18.15 -6.32
N LYS A 53 -14.92 18.09 -6.45
CA LYS A 53 -15.71 19.15 -7.09
C LYS A 53 -15.61 20.50 -6.36
N GLY A 54 -15.45 20.49 -5.04
CA GLY A 54 -15.29 21.70 -4.23
C GLY A 54 -14.05 22.50 -4.59
N PHE A 55 -13.00 21.85 -5.04
CA PHE A 55 -11.74 22.47 -5.42
C PHE A 55 -11.60 22.71 -6.94
N ALA A 56 -12.67 22.52 -7.73
CA ALA A 56 -12.67 22.97 -9.13
C ALA A 56 -12.42 24.48 -9.25
N ARG A 57 -12.81 25.23 -8.23
CA ARG A 57 -12.45 26.64 -7.99
C ARG A 57 -11.91 26.76 -6.57
N THR A 58 -10.95 27.63 -6.35
CA THR A 58 -10.30 27.83 -5.03
C THR A 58 -10.49 29.25 -4.49
N ASP A 59 -11.14 30.11 -5.25
CA ASP A 59 -11.44 31.53 -4.92
C ASP A 59 -12.31 31.71 -3.68
N TRP A 60 -13.11 30.69 -3.32
CA TRP A 60 -13.96 30.70 -2.14
C TRP A 60 -13.22 30.42 -0.81
N ALA A 61 -11.99 29.90 -0.86
CA ALA A 61 -11.20 29.51 0.32
C ALA A 61 -9.81 30.21 0.38
N PRO A 62 -9.74 31.56 0.39
CA PRO A 62 -8.49 32.29 0.32
C PRO A 62 -7.58 32.08 1.53
N GLU A 63 -8.13 31.99 2.74
CA GLU A 63 -7.35 31.80 3.97
C GLU A 63 -6.77 30.38 4.04
N PHE A 64 -7.58 29.38 3.70
CA PHE A 64 -7.11 28.00 3.61
C PHE A 64 -6.00 27.84 2.57
N MET A 65 -6.17 28.43 1.38
CA MET A 65 -5.14 28.40 0.34
C MET A 65 -3.84 29.06 0.81
N LYS A 66 -3.92 30.19 1.47
CA LYS A 66 -2.77 30.88 2.06
C LYS A 66 -2.05 30.00 3.10
N GLN A 67 -2.83 29.34 3.96
CA GLN A 67 -2.31 28.45 5.00
C GLN A 67 -1.56 27.25 4.41
N ILE A 68 -2.16 26.53 3.45
CA ILE A 68 -1.55 25.32 2.88
C ILE A 68 -0.38 25.62 1.92
N CYS A 69 -0.41 26.77 1.23
CA CYS A 69 0.68 27.20 0.35
C CYS A 69 1.93 27.66 1.09
N ASN A 70 1.85 27.85 2.40
CA ASN A 70 2.99 28.32 3.20
C ASN A 70 4.12 27.28 3.19
N ARG A 71 5.20 27.56 2.43
CA ARG A 71 6.39 26.71 2.23
C ARG A 71 6.09 25.31 1.67
N ARG A 72 4.96 25.13 0.97
CA ARG A 72 4.55 23.87 0.36
C ARG A 72 4.09 24.08 -1.08
N ARG A 73 4.28 23.06 -1.92
CA ARG A 73 3.71 23.05 -3.27
C ARG A 73 2.28 22.53 -3.19
N VAL A 74 1.33 23.30 -3.70
CA VAL A 74 -0.08 22.92 -3.74
C VAL A 74 -0.51 22.79 -5.19
N PHE A 75 -1.16 21.69 -5.49
CA PHE A 75 -1.69 21.37 -6.81
C PHE A 75 -3.19 21.14 -6.71
N VAL A 76 -3.95 21.67 -7.62
CA VAL A 76 -5.37 21.37 -7.79
C VAL A 76 -5.48 20.38 -8.94
N GLU A 77 -5.96 19.17 -8.65
CA GLU A 77 -6.06 18.11 -9.63
C GLU A 77 -7.37 17.33 -9.44
N THR A 78 -8.35 17.67 -10.24
CA THR A 78 -9.71 17.08 -10.15
C THR A 78 -9.75 15.62 -10.61
N ALA A 79 -8.83 15.23 -11.48
CA ALA A 79 -8.76 13.89 -12.09
C ALA A 79 -7.65 13.00 -11.45
N ILE A 80 -7.19 13.30 -10.23
CA ILE A 80 -6.04 12.61 -9.62
C ILE A 80 -6.24 11.09 -9.53
N PHE A 81 -7.45 10.63 -9.20
CA PHE A 81 -7.75 9.20 -9.11
C PHE A 81 -7.75 8.52 -10.49
N ALA A 82 -8.33 9.18 -11.50
CA ALA A 82 -8.32 8.65 -12.86
C ALA A 82 -6.91 8.59 -13.44
N LYS A 83 -6.10 9.61 -13.21
CA LYS A 83 -4.67 9.63 -13.60
C LYS A 83 -3.89 8.52 -12.90
N GLY A 84 -4.07 8.37 -11.58
CA GLY A 84 -3.43 7.31 -10.81
C GLY A 84 -3.83 5.91 -11.30
N ALA A 85 -5.11 5.69 -11.61
CA ALA A 85 -5.60 4.44 -12.17
C ALA A 85 -5.00 4.15 -13.56
N ALA A 86 -4.90 5.17 -14.43
CA ALA A 86 -4.29 5.03 -15.75
C ALA A 86 -2.80 4.68 -15.64
N MET A 87 -2.04 5.36 -14.78
CA MET A 87 -0.64 5.05 -14.52
C MET A 87 -0.47 3.61 -14.01
N LYS A 88 -1.36 3.17 -13.12
CA LYS A 88 -1.30 1.80 -12.61
C LYS A 88 -1.67 0.76 -13.66
N ALA A 89 -2.61 1.05 -14.55
CA ALA A 89 -2.93 0.18 -15.69
C ALA A 89 -1.74 0.06 -16.66
N GLU A 90 -1.03 1.16 -16.90
CA GLU A 90 0.19 1.15 -17.73
C GLU A 90 1.28 0.26 -17.12
N ASP A 91 1.47 0.28 -15.80
CA ASP A 91 2.43 -0.59 -15.13
C ASP A 91 2.12 -2.09 -15.30
N TYR A 92 0.85 -2.47 -15.44
CA TYR A 92 0.48 -3.86 -15.72
C TYR A 92 0.84 -4.29 -17.15
N LEU A 93 0.88 -3.35 -18.08
CA LEU A 93 1.20 -3.63 -19.49
C LEU A 93 2.69 -3.51 -19.79
N ASN A 94 3.35 -2.60 -19.12
CA ASN A 94 4.75 -2.29 -19.32
C ASN A 94 5.43 -2.25 -17.94
N GLU A 95 6.35 -3.13 -17.66
CA GLU A 95 7.11 -3.13 -16.38
C GLU A 95 7.94 -1.84 -16.19
N SER A 96 7.31 -0.69 -16.35
CA SER A 96 7.94 0.62 -16.31
C SER A 96 7.66 1.37 -15.01
N GLY A 97 8.69 1.87 -14.44
CA GLY A 97 8.81 3.08 -13.62
C GLY A 97 8.03 3.25 -12.32
N SER A 98 6.77 2.91 -12.21
CA SER A 98 6.02 3.01 -10.96
C SER A 98 6.05 1.71 -10.14
N GLY A 99 6.68 0.66 -10.66
CA GLY A 99 6.79 -0.67 -10.05
C GLY A 99 7.47 -0.73 -8.68
N SER A 100 7.99 0.40 -8.18
CA SER A 100 8.52 0.51 -6.81
C SER A 100 7.44 0.65 -5.72
N PHE A 101 6.17 0.84 -6.09
CA PHE A 101 5.08 1.00 -5.14
C PHE A 101 4.18 -0.22 -5.09
N VAL A 102 4.07 -0.81 -3.90
CA VAL A 102 3.15 -1.91 -3.62
C VAL A 102 1.84 -1.33 -3.08
N CYS A 103 0.74 -1.58 -3.78
CA CYS A 103 -0.59 -1.20 -3.32
C CYS A 103 -1.15 -2.31 -2.43
N LEU A 104 -1.40 -2.00 -1.16
CA LEU A 104 -2.00 -2.90 -0.18
C LEU A 104 -3.45 -2.49 0.07
N CYS A 105 -4.36 -2.99 -0.74
CA CYS A 105 -5.79 -2.79 -0.57
C CYS A 105 -6.50 -4.11 -0.24
N GLU A 106 -7.82 -4.08 -0.13
CA GLU A 106 -8.64 -5.27 -0.03
C GLU A 106 -8.44 -6.16 -1.27
N GLY A 107 -8.34 -7.46 -1.07
CA GLY A 107 -8.04 -8.41 -2.15
C GLY A 107 -6.55 -8.55 -2.52
N LYS A 108 -5.65 -7.83 -1.84
CA LYS A 108 -4.20 -7.94 -2.03
C LYS A 108 -3.52 -8.55 -0.81
N LEU A 109 -2.49 -9.36 -1.06
CA LEU A 109 -1.66 -9.91 0.01
C LEU A 109 -0.92 -8.79 0.74
N LYS A 110 -1.01 -8.78 2.06
CA LYS A 110 -0.33 -7.79 2.92
C LYS A 110 1.05 -8.23 3.38
N SER A 111 1.39 -9.49 3.12
CA SER A 111 2.65 -10.10 3.54
C SER A 111 3.23 -10.94 2.40
N THR A 112 4.55 -11.01 2.36
CA THR A 112 5.28 -11.94 1.49
C THR A 112 5.48 -13.24 2.23
N VAL A 113 5.21 -14.37 1.58
CA VAL A 113 5.51 -15.72 2.04
C VAL A 113 6.74 -16.21 1.30
N SER A 114 7.76 -16.58 2.03
CA SER A 114 9.03 -17.04 1.47
C SER A 114 9.53 -18.33 2.12
N LEU A 115 10.40 -19.01 1.40
CA LEU A 115 11.09 -20.24 1.80
C LEU A 115 12.59 -20.03 1.67
N GLU A 116 13.34 -20.32 2.74
CA GLU A 116 14.81 -20.38 2.66
C GLU A 116 15.25 -21.73 2.06
N VAL A 117 16.04 -21.69 1.03
CA VAL A 117 16.58 -22.87 0.36
C VAL A 117 18.09 -22.74 0.15
N MET A 118 18.76 -23.87 0.07
CA MET A 118 20.17 -23.92 -0.36
C MET A 118 20.23 -24.05 -1.89
N LYS A 119 20.86 -23.10 -2.54
CA LYS A 119 21.11 -23.13 -3.98
C LYS A 119 22.61 -22.99 -4.22
N ARG A 120 23.25 -24.07 -4.72
CA ARG A 120 24.71 -24.09 -4.95
C ARG A 120 25.49 -23.64 -3.71
N ASP A 121 25.19 -24.24 -2.57
CA ASP A 121 25.81 -23.98 -1.26
C ASP A 121 25.61 -22.54 -0.71
N THR A 122 24.70 -21.81 -1.31
CA THR A 122 24.31 -20.46 -0.84
C THR A 122 22.87 -20.47 -0.36
N LYS A 123 22.64 -19.94 0.84
CA LYS A 123 21.27 -19.70 1.34
C LYS A 123 20.59 -18.63 0.50
N THR A 124 19.45 -18.97 -0.06
CA THR A 124 18.64 -18.10 -0.92
C THR A 124 17.21 -18.15 -0.45
N GLU A 125 16.57 -16.98 -0.35
CA GLU A 125 15.16 -16.87 -0.03
C GLU A 125 14.34 -16.86 -1.34
N ILE A 126 13.40 -17.79 -1.47
CA ILE A 126 12.48 -17.86 -2.61
C ILE A 126 11.14 -17.31 -2.16
N SER A 127 10.63 -16.28 -2.84
CA SER A 127 9.27 -15.78 -2.64
C SER A 127 8.27 -16.73 -3.29
N LEU A 128 7.30 -17.20 -2.51
CA LEU A 128 6.22 -18.06 -2.98
C LEU A 128 4.95 -17.25 -3.28
N ALA A 129 4.72 -16.19 -2.51
CA ALA A 129 3.64 -15.24 -2.74
C ALA A 129 4.11 -13.88 -2.24
N SER A 130 3.96 -12.83 -3.04
CA SER A 130 4.49 -11.51 -2.74
C SER A 130 3.41 -10.55 -2.26
N ALA A 131 3.76 -9.69 -1.30
CA ALA A 131 2.86 -8.62 -0.88
C ALA A 131 2.50 -7.74 -2.09
N GLY A 132 1.21 -7.40 -2.20
CA GLY A 132 0.67 -6.64 -3.34
C GLY A 132 0.13 -7.49 -4.48
N GLU A 133 0.42 -8.79 -4.52
CA GLU A 133 -0.26 -9.71 -5.43
C GLU A 133 -1.73 -9.90 -5.04
N SER A 134 -2.59 -10.17 -6.03
CA SER A 134 -3.98 -10.53 -5.76
C SER A 134 -4.03 -11.89 -5.09
N TRP A 135 -4.70 -12.02 -3.96
CA TRP A 135 -4.73 -13.27 -3.19
C TRP A 135 -5.26 -14.47 -3.99
N TYR A 136 -6.12 -14.24 -4.97
CA TYR A 136 -6.69 -15.27 -5.86
C TYR A 136 -5.79 -15.62 -7.06
N GLU A 137 -4.77 -14.79 -7.35
CA GLU A 137 -3.78 -15.01 -8.41
C GLU A 137 -2.43 -15.47 -7.85
N ALA A 138 -2.15 -15.17 -6.58
CA ALA A 138 -0.92 -15.52 -5.90
C ALA A 138 -0.82 -17.05 -5.74
N ARG A 139 -0.27 -17.70 -6.74
CA ARG A 139 -0.03 -19.14 -6.76
C ARG A 139 1.37 -19.40 -7.24
N SER A 140 2.10 -20.15 -6.46
CA SER A 140 3.41 -20.66 -6.89
C SER A 140 3.58 -22.13 -6.53
N VAL A 141 4.38 -22.78 -7.32
CA VAL A 141 4.74 -24.18 -7.10
C VAL A 141 6.25 -24.29 -7.23
N VAL A 142 6.89 -24.83 -6.22
CA VAL A 142 8.33 -25.07 -6.22
C VAL A 142 8.61 -26.51 -5.79
N GLU A 143 9.57 -27.16 -6.44
CA GLU A 143 10.10 -28.46 -6.01
C GLU A 143 11.36 -28.25 -5.21
N VAL A 144 11.39 -28.80 -4.01
CA VAL A 144 12.55 -28.74 -3.11
C VAL A 144 12.91 -30.14 -2.60
N ILE A 145 14.14 -30.32 -2.18
CA ILE A 145 14.62 -31.54 -1.53
C ILE A 145 14.88 -31.19 -0.06
N PRO A 146 14.10 -31.69 0.90
CA PRO A 146 14.38 -31.50 2.31
C PRO A 146 15.72 -32.15 2.69
N ASP A 147 16.56 -31.41 3.43
CA ASP A 147 17.87 -31.90 3.87
C ASP A 147 17.78 -32.65 5.18
N GLY A 148 16.95 -33.68 5.23
CA GLY A 148 16.78 -34.54 6.42
C GLY A 148 15.77 -34.00 7.45
N GLU A 149 15.24 -32.83 7.23
CA GLU A 149 14.25 -32.22 8.10
C GLU A 149 12.84 -32.78 7.84
N ARG A 150 12.07 -32.97 8.86
CA ARG A 150 10.65 -33.38 8.77
C ARG A 150 9.70 -32.21 8.79
N GLU A 151 10.21 -31.00 8.78
CA GLU A 151 9.46 -29.77 8.78
C GLU A 151 9.98 -28.82 7.72
N ILE A 152 9.10 -28.06 7.11
CA ILE A 152 9.46 -26.92 6.26
C ILE A 152 9.11 -25.65 7.00
N THR A 153 10.04 -24.71 7.04
CA THR A 153 9.86 -23.42 7.68
C THR A 153 9.61 -22.35 6.64
N PHE A 154 8.42 -21.77 6.67
CA PHE A 154 8.05 -20.60 5.87
C PHE A 154 8.27 -19.33 6.67
N THR A 155 8.77 -18.29 6.02
CA THR A 155 8.90 -16.96 6.60
C THR A 155 7.80 -16.07 6.05
N ILE A 156 6.98 -15.49 6.92
CA ILE A 156 5.95 -14.52 6.58
C ILE A 156 6.45 -13.13 6.97
N THR A 157 6.65 -12.26 5.99
CA THR A 157 7.16 -10.91 6.16
C THR A 157 6.06 -9.89 5.84
N PRO A 158 5.50 -9.20 6.85
CA PRO A 158 4.53 -8.13 6.61
C PRO A 158 5.17 -6.96 5.87
N GLN A 159 4.54 -6.46 4.82
CA GLN A 159 5.07 -5.35 4.02
C GLN A 159 5.15 -4.04 4.81
N GLN A 160 4.19 -3.78 5.69
CA GLN A 160 4.16 -2.57 6.50
C GLN A 160 5.18 -2.59 7.64
N GLU A 161 5.47 -3.77 8.18
CA GLU A 161 6.38 -3.95 9.31
C GLU A 161 7.37 -5.10 9.03
N PRO A 162 8.34 -4.93 8.11
CA PRO A 162 9.24 -6.01 7.70
C PRO A 162 10.09 -6.60 8.84
N LYS A 163 10.23 -5.86 9.95
CA LYS A 163 10.92 -6.33 11.15
C LYS A 163 10.12 -7.36 11.96
N LYS A 164 8.80 -7.40 11.78
CA LYS A 164 7.90 -8.37 12.45
C LYS A 164 7.74 -9.65 11.63
N LYS A 165 8.83 -10.21 11.16
CA LYS A 165 8.84 -11.52 10.51
C LYS A 165 8.36 -12.59 11.48
N ARG A 166 7.55 -13.53 11.00
CA ARG A 166 7.19 -14.73 11.75
C ARG A 166 7.51 -15.97 10.93
N GLN A 167 7.89 -17.03 11.61
CA GLN A 167 8.13 -18.33 11.00
C GLN A 167 6.93 -19.25 11.28
N VAL A 168 6.54 -20.00 10.27
CA VAL A 168 5.52 -21.04 10.34
C VAL A 168 6.16 -22.33 9.90
N LYS A 169 6.12 -23.33 10.78
CA LYS A 169 6.64 -24.68 10.49
C LYS A 169 5.49 -25.58 10.08
N VAL A 170 5.68 -26.31 9.02
CA VAL A 170 4.74 -27.28 8.48
C VAL A 170 5.39 -28.64 8.51
N ALA A 171 4.81 -29.59 9.24
CA ALA A 171 5.27 -30.97 9.30
C ALA A 171 5.05 -31.67 7.94
N LEU A 172 6.00 -32.51 7.57
CA LEU A 172 5.94 -33.35 6.38
C LEU A 172 5.36 -34.71 6.75
N ASP A 173 4.02 -34.80 6.76
CA ASP A 173 3.34 -36.05 7.05
C ASP A 173 3.61 -37.10 5.96
N GLY A 174 3.88 -38.33 6.38
CA GLY A 174 4.18 -39.43 5.46
C GLY A 174 5.57 -39.37 4.81
N PHE A 175 6.42 -38.42 5.22
CA PHE A 175 7.80 -38.37 4.73
C PHE A 175 8.61 -39.54 5.27
N PRO A 176 9.51 -40.16 4.45
CA PRO A 176 10.29 -41.34 4.87
C PRO A 176 11.08 -41.09 6.15
N GLU A 177 11.16 -42.08 7.05
CA GLU A 177 11.93 -41.96 8.29
C GLU A 177 13.43 -41.68 8.08
N ARG A 178 13.97 -42.11 6.94
CA ARG A 178 15.32 -41.81 6.49
C ARG A 178 15.24 -41.12 5.11
N PRO A 179 14.97 -39.84 5.09
CA PRO A 179 14.91 -39.12 3.83
C PRO A 179 16.29 -39.17 3.16
N ASN A 180 16.32 -39.68 1.96
CA ASN A 180 17.49 -39.52 1.12
C ASN A 180 17.50 -38.08 0.59
N LYS A 181 18.67 -37.50 0.35
CA LYS A 181 18.82 -36.15 -0.21
C LYS A 181 18.32 -36.04 -1.68
N THR A 182 17.56 -37.00 -2.16
CA THR A 182 17.02 -37.05 -3.52
C THR A 182 15.49 -37.01 -3.56
N THR A 183 14.84 -37.22 -2.40
CA THR A 183 13.36 -37.20 -2.33
C THR A 183 12.87 -35.76 -2.51
N LYS A 184 12.20 -35.53 -3.63
CA LYS A 184 11.60 -34.22 -3.94
C LYS A 184 10.22 -34.09 -3.29
N ILE A 185 9.92 -32.93 -2.79
CA ILE A 185 8.59 -32.53 -2.39
C ILE A 185 8.15 -31.33 -3.22
N ARG A 186 6.86 -31.27 -3.47
CA ARG A 186 6.22 -30.14 -4.16
C ARG A 186 5.56 -29.23 -3.15
N VAL A 187 6.05 -28.03 -3.06
CA VAL A 187 5.45 -26.96 -2.24
C VAL A 187 4.55 -26.11 -3.12
N ALA A 188 3.28 -26.04 -2.79
CA ALA A 188 2.32 -25.17 -3.47
C ALA A 188 1.71 -24.18 -2.46
N VAL A 189 1.60 -22.93 -2.86
CA VAL A 189 0.99 -21.85 -2.08
C VAL A 189 -0.10 -21.21 -2.92
#